data_3289f6981470db4f56597ec354b5ef04
#
_entry.id   3289f6981470db4f56597ec354b5ef04
#
_cell.length_a   1.000
_cell.length_b   1.000
_cell.length_c   1.000
_cell.angle_alpha   90.00
_cell.angle_beta   90.00
_cell.angle_gamma   90.00
#
_symmetry.space_group_name_H-M   'P 1'
#
loop_
_entity.id
_entity.type
_entity.pdbx_description
1 polymer ?
#
loop_
_entity_poly.entity_id
_entity_poly.type
_entity_poly.pdbx_seq_one_letter_code
_entity_poly.pdbx_strand_id
1 'polypeptide(L)'
;MKLIAPSIEYDEQIQAYRREFLMYGGSMDGCGSLRRFDKTQDWLDQVESLAHAETTPPDLVPMTQYIYVRESDNKIVGVIQIRHYFNEFLEKYAGHIGYSVCPSERKKGYATQMLKLVLPECKRLGIDKVLVCCVQGNEGSRKVILNNGGEYESTVYLKERDVYLERYWIDLTGSA
;
A
#
# COMPACT_ATOMS: atom_id res chain seq x y z
N MET A 1 -10.80 -1.63 14.97
CA MET A 1 -9.96 -1.65 13.75
C MET A 1 -8.56 -2.10 14.15
N LYS A 2 -7.95 -2.98 13.36
CA LYS A 2 -6.57 -3.41 13.57
C LYS A 2 -5.80 -3.49 12.24
N LEU A 3 -4.56 -3.03 12.25
CA LEU A 3 -3.61 -3.16 11.16
C LEU A 3 -2.64 -4.29 11.52
N ILE A 4 -2.64 -5.37 10.76
CA ILE A 4 -1.90 -6.59 11.08
C ILE A 4 -1.25 -7.20 9.84
N ALA A 5 -0.27 -8.06 10.04
CA ALA A 5 0.28 -8.90 8.98
C ALA A 5 -0.81 -9.87 8.47
N PRO A 6 -0.88 -10.14 7.16
CA PRO A 6 -1.81 -11.13 6.64
C PRO A 6 -1.42 -12.54 7.12
N SER A 7 -2.44 -13.38 7.31
CA SER A 7 -2.25 -14.79 7.66
C SER A 7 -3.34 -15.64 7.05
N ILE A 8 -3.15 -16.96 7.05
CA ILE A 8 -4.14 -17.92 6.51
C ILE A 8 -5.46 -17.92 7.30
N GLU A 9 -5.46 -17.42 8.53
CA GLU A 9 -6.67 -17.26 9.33
C GLU A 9 -7.67 -16.27 8.69
N TYR A 10 -7.19 -15.42 7.77
CA TYR A 10 -7.99 -14.46 7.01
C TYR A 10 -8.23 -14.90 5.56
N ASP A 11 -8.10 -16.20 5.25
CA ASP A 11 -8.26 -16.74 3.89
C ASP A 11 -9.54 -16.24 3.20
N GLU A 12 -10.68 -16.47 3.83
CA GLU A 12 -11.98 -16.08 3.28
C GLU A 12 -12.07 -14.56 3.05
N GLN A 13 -11.61 -13.76 4.01
CA GLN A 13 -11.62 -12.31 3.94
C GLN A 13 -10.66 -11.76 2.88
N ILE A 14 -9.49 -12.37 2.72
CA ILE A 14 -8.50 -12.00 1.69
C ILE A 14 -9.08 -12.28 0.30
N GLN A 15 -9.68 -13.45 0.09
CA GLN A 15 -10.31 -13.79 -1.18
C GLN A 15 -11.58 -12.95 -1.44
N ALA A 16 -12.34 -12.60 -0.41
CA ALA A 16 -13.47 -11.67 -0.52
C ALA A 16 -13.00 -10.27 -0.98
N TYR A 17 -11.91 -9.75 -0.40
CA TYR A 17 -11.28 -8.48 -0.80
C TYR A 17 -10.88 -8.52 -2.28
N ARG A 18 -10.18 -9.58 -2.69
CA ARG A 18 -9.77 -9.79 -4.08
C ARG A 18 -10.97 -9.84 -5.04
N ARG A 19 -11.99 -10.66 -4.72
CA ARG A 19 -13.19 -10.80 -5.55
C ARG A 19 -13.93 -9.47 -5.76
N GLU A 20 -14.00 -8.63 -4.74
CA GLU A 20 -14.65 -7.33 -4.87
C GLU A 20 -13.96 -6.44 -5.89
N PHE A 21 -12.62 -6.39 -5.91
CA PHE A 21 -11.87 -5.66 -6.93
C PHE A 21 -12.01 -6.27 -8.34
N LEU A 22 -12.09 -7.59 -8.44
CA LEU A 22 -12.33 -8.24 -9.72
C LEU A 22 -13.72 -7.92 -10.27
N MET A 23 -14.71 -7.77 -9.40
CA MET A 23 -16.10 -7.46 -9.77
C MET A 23 -16.28 -5.97 -10.12
N TYR A 24 -15.77 -5.06 -9.30
CA TYR A 24 -16.00 -3.63 -9.46
C TYR A 24 -14.89 -2.90 -10.24
N GLY A 25 -13.79 -3.59 -10.53
CA GLY A 25 -12.64 -3.02 -11.21
C GLY A 25 -11.79 -2.09 -10.31
N GLY A 26 -10.89 -1.36 -10.95
CA GLY A 26 -9.99 -0.44 -10.27
C GLY A 26 -8.65 -1.07 -9.91
N SER A 27 -7.75 -0.22 -9.40
CA SER A 27 -6.40 -0.60 -8.99
C SER A 27 -6.43 -1.21 -7.58
N MET A 28 -5.85 -2.41 -7.47
CA MET A 28 -5.64 -3.11 -6.20
C MET A 28 -4.20 -2.85 -5.73
N ASP A 29 -3.89 -1.59 -5.44
CA ASP A 29 -2.55 -1.20 -5.03
C ASP A 29 -2.26 -1.64 -3.59
N GLY A 30 -0.97 -1.83 -3.28
CA GLY A 30 -0.54 -2.13 -1.92
C GLY A 30 -0.73 -3.56 -1.46
N CYS A 31 -0.93 -4.51 -2.38
CA CYS A 31 -1.06 -5.92 -2.07
C CYS A 31 -0.22 -6.83 -3.00
N GLY A 32 0.79 -6.25 -3.67
CA GLY A 32 1.60 -7.01 -4.62
C GLY A 32 0.75 -7.63 -5.72
N SER A 33 0.87 -8.92 -5.91
CA SER A 33 0.18 -9.64 -6.99
C SER A 33 -1.10 -10.36 -6.54
N LEU A 34 -1.74 -9.98 -5.43
CA LEU A 34 -2.95 -10.65 -4.91
C LEU A 34 -4.02 -10.90 -5.99
N ARG A 35 -4.16 -9.97 -6.93
CA ARG A 35 -5.10 -10.12 -8.06
C ARG A 35 -4.92 -11.42 -8.84
N ARG A 36 -3.68 -11.95 -8.91
CA ARG A 36 -3.31 -13.14 -9.69
C ARG A 36 -3.44 -14.45 -8.92
N PHE A 37 -3.62 -14.39 -7.60
CA PHE A 37 -3.63 -15.58 -6.76
C PHE A 37 -5.06 -16.01 -6.39
N ASP A 38 -5.47 -17.16 -6.89
CA ASP A 38 -6.75 -17.78 -6.54
C ASP A 38 -6.69 -18.45 -5.16
N LYS A 39 -5.49 -18.77 -4.69
CA LYS A 39 -5.23 -19.33 -3.37
C LYS A 39 -4.51 -18.35 -2.49
N THR A 40 -5.03 -18.10 -1.33
CA THR A 40 -4.42 -17.19 -0.34
C THR A 40 -3.03 -17.62 0.06
N GLN A 41 -2.78 -18.94 0.20
CA GLN A 41 -1.46 -19.43 0.57
C GLN A 41 -0.38 -19.00 -0.42
N ASP A 42 -0.65 -19.07 -1.72
CA ASP A 42 0.32 -18.68 -2.75
C ASP A 42 0.68 -17.16 -2.64
N TRP A 43 -0.31 -16.33 -2.30
CA TRP A 43 -0.05 -14.92 -2.02
C TRP A 43 0.74 -14.71 -0.73
N LEU A 44 0.42 -15.45 0.34
CA LEU A 44 1.16 -15.39 1.61
C LEU A 44 2.61 -15.83 1.44
N ASP A 45 2.87 -16.85 0.63
CA ASP A 45 4.23 -17.29 0.30
C ASP A 45 5.01 -16.21 -0.44
N GLN A 46 4.35 -15.45 -1.34
CA GLN A 46 4.96 -14.28 -1.97
C GLN A 46 5.22 -13.16 -0.96
N VAL A 47 4.26 -12.86 -0.08
CA VAL A 47 4.42 -11.84 0.97
C VAL A 47 5.63 -12.16 1.85
N GLU A 48 5.77 -13.42 2.28
CA GLU A 48 6.89 -13.88 3.09
C GLU A 48 8.23 -13.78 2.32
N SER A 49 8.25 -14.21 1.06
CA SER A 49 9.44 -14.10 0.21
C SER A 49 9.91 -12.65 0.04
N LEU A 50 8.99 -11.70 -0.04
CA LEU A 50 9.28 -10.27 -0.19
C LEU A 50 9.53 -9.56 1.14
N ALA A 51 9.33 -10.20 2.28
CA ALA A 51 9.58 -9.60 3.59
C ALA A 51 11.08 -9.48 3.92
N HIS A 52 11.93 -10.29 3.29
CA HIS A 52 13.35 -10.39 3.58
C HIS A 52 14.22 -10.15 2.35
N ALA A 53 15.31 -9.38 2.52
CA ALA A 53 16.21 -9.05 1.41
C ALA A 53 16.84 -10.29 0.75
N GLU A 54 17.12 -11.32 1.54
CA GLU A 54 17.76 -12.56 1.08
C GLU A 54 16.87 -13.40 0.15
N THR A 55 15.55 -13.27 0.28
CA THR A 55 14.55 -14.02 -0.50
C THR A 55 13.84 -13.18 -1.55
N THR A 56 14.07 -11.85 -1.53
CA THR A 56 13.48 -10.94 -2.52
C THR A 56 14.22 -11.07 -3.86
N PRO A 57 13.50 -11.23 -5.00
CA PRO A 57 14.12 -11.22 -6.32
C PRO A 57 14.95 -9.96 -6.59
N PRO A 58 16.04 -10.03 -7.37
CA PRO A 58 16.98 -8.93 -7.58
C PRO A 58 16.40 -7.65 -8.21
N ASP A 59 15.31 -7.78 -8.96
CA ASP A 59 14.60 -6.68 -9.62
C ASP A 59 13.54 -6.02 -8.73
N LEU A 60 13.30 -6.61 -7.56
CA LEU A 60 12.36 -6.09 -6.56
C LEU A 60 13.08 -5.59 -5.31
N VAL A 61 12.34 -4.98 -4.42
CA VAL A 61 12.83 -4.54 -3.10
C VAL A 61 12.03 -5.23 -2.00
N PRO A 62 12.62 -5.44 -0.83
CA PRO A 62 11.89 -5.96 0.32
C PRO A 62 10.73 -5.04 0.70
N MET A 63 9.62 -5.63 1.14
CA MET A 63 8.43 -4.91 1.53
C MET A 63 7.68 -5.59 2.67
N THR A 64 7.02 -4.79 3.49
CA THR A 64 6.16 -5.26 4.58
C THR A 64 4.70 -5.07 4.20
N GLN A 65 3.92 -6.14 4.27
CA GLN A 65 2.50 -6.16 3.92
C GLN A 65 1.63 -6.13 5.16
N TYR A 66 0.56 -5.30 5.11
CA TYR A 66 -0.48 -5.25 6.13
C TYR A 66 -1.87 -5.40 5.51
N ILE A 67 -2.79 -5.96 6.30
CA ILE A 67 -4.22 -5.92 6.09
C ILE A 67 -4.87 -5.07 7.19
N TYR A 68 -5.91 -4.32 6.83
CA TYR A 68 -6.66 -3.47 7.76
C TYR A 68 -8.03 -4.05 8.01
N VAL A 69 -8.25 -4.55 9.22
CA VAL A 69 -9.41 -5.36 9.58
C VAL A 69 -10.37 -4.58 10.47
N ARG A 70 -11.64 -4.57 10.08
CA ARG A 70 -12.71 -4.09 10.95
C ARG A 70 -13.17 -5.23 11.87
N GLU A 71 -12.94 -5.06 13.17
CA GLU A 71 -13.10 -6.14 14.15
C GLU A 71 -14.57 -6.51 14.39
N SER A 72 -15.51 -5.57 14.16
CA SER A 72 -16.95 -5.82 14.40
C SER A 72 -17.56 -6.91 13.49
N ASP A 73 -17.01 -7.08 12.29
CA ASP A 73 -17.47 -8.06 11.29
C ASP A 73 -16.34 -8.85 10.64
N ASN A 74 -15.12 -8.69 11.15
CA ASN A 74 -13.91 -9.34 10.67
C ASN A 74 -13.62 -9.08 9.17
N LYS A 75 -14.09 -7.93 8.63
CA LYS A 75 -13.91 -7.58 7.22
C LYS A 75 -12.58 -6.89 6.99
N ILE A 76 -11.82 -7.31 5.98
CA ILE A 76 -10.69 -6.56 5.46
C ILE A 76 -11.24 -5.37 4.65
N VAL A 77 -11.01 -4.16 5.16
CA VAL A 77 -11.47 -2.93 4.52
C VAL A 77 -10.39 -2.28 3.64
N GLY A 78 -9.13 -2.64 3.87
CA GLY A 78 -8.01 -2.11 3.11
C GLY A 78 -6.74 -2.93 3.27
N VAL A 79 -5.79 -2.66 2.40
CA VAL A 79 -4.43 -3.21 2.45
C VAL A 79 -3.42 -2.08 2.25
N ILE A 80 -2.23 -2.22 2.83
CA ILE A 80 -1.14 -1.27 2.69
C ILE A 80 0.18 -2.02 2.78
N GLN A 81 1.16 -1.59 1.95
CA GLN A 81 2.50 -2.14 2.00
C GLN A 81 3.56 -1.04 2.08
N ILE A 82 4.67 -1.34 2.74
CA ILE A 82 5.84 -0.47 2.85
C ILE A 82 6.97 -1.13 2.07
N ARG A 83 7.53 -0.43 1.10
CA ARG A 83 8.76 -0.79 0.39
C ARG A 83 9.95 -0.23 1.17
N HIS A 84 10.90 -1.07 1.52
CA HIS A 84 11.95 -0.71 2.50
C HIS A 84 12.97 0.28 1.95
N TYR A 85 13.21 0.26 0.63
CA TYR A 85 14.09 1.20 -0.08
C TYR A 85 13.66 1.32 -1.54
N PHE A 86 14.38 2.09 -2.35
CA PHE A 86 14.05 2.32 -3.74
C PHE A 86 14.93 1.49 -4.70
N ASN A 87 14.31 1.01 -5.77
CA ASN A 87 14.92 0.86 -7.08
C ASN A 87 14.56 2.08 -7.94
N GLU A 88 15.07 2.17 -9.16
CA GLU A 88 14.83 3.31 -10.06
C GLU A 88 13.33 3.58 -10.31
N PHE A 89 12.55 2.52 -10.49
CA PHE A 89 11.11 2.65 -10.72
C PHE A 89 10.37 3.21 -9.50
N LEU A 90 10.65 2.68 -8.33
CA LEU A 90 9.99 3.11 -7.08
C LEU A 90 10.36 4.56 -6.74
N GLU A 91 11.63 4.92 -6.90
CA GLU A 91 12.10 6.28 -6.65
C GLU A 91 11.38 7.31 -7.51
N LYS A 92 11.14 6.97 -8.78
CA LYS A 92 10.55 7.88 -9.75
C LYS A 92 9.01 7.87 -9.73
N TYR A 93 8.39 6.69 -9.60
CA TYR A 93 6.98 6.52 -9.95
C TYR A 93 6.07 5.99 -8.83
N ALA A 94 6.58 5.26 -7.86
CA ALA A 94 5.72 4.53 -6.92
C ALA A 94 5.95 4.83 -5.43
N GLY A 95 7.16 5.26 -5.07
CA GLY A 95 7.51 5.59 -3.68
C GLY A 95 7.54 4.40 -2.73
N HIS A 96 7.53 4.70 -1.43
CA HIS A 96 7.60 3.71 -0.34
C HIS A 96 6.26 3.01 -0.08
N ILE A 97 5.14 3.67 -0.34
CA ILE A 97 3.81 3.21 0.12
C ILE A 97 2.89 2.91 -1.06
N GLY A 98 2.29 1.72 -1.03
CA GLY A 98 1.13 1.38 -1.85
C GLY A 98 -0.04 1.00 -0.96
N TYR A 99 -1.25 1.43 -1.28
CA TYR A 99 -2.45 1.08 -0.54
C TYR A 99 -3.69 1.05 -1.43
N SER A 100 -4.69 0.32 -0.98
CA SER A 100 -6.05 0.34 -1.53
C SER A 100 -7.09 0.10 -0.46
N VAL A 101 -8.31 0.56 -0.73
CA VAL A 101 -9.49 0.33 0.10
C VAL A 101 -10.53 -0.41 -0.71
N CYS A 102 -11.13 -1.43 -0.10
CA CYS A 102 -12.23 -2.20 -0.66
C CYS A 102 -13.27 -1.27 -1.30
N PRO A 103 -13.69 -1.47 -2.56
CA PRO A 103 -14.61 -0.55 -3.23
C PRO A 103 -15.85 -0.15 -2.43
N SER A 104 -16.49 -1.11 -1.76
CA SER A 104 -17.67 -0.86 -0.91
C SER A 104 -17.38 -0.09 0.39
N GLU A 105 -16.09 0.04 0.76
CA GLU A 105 -15.66 0.65 2.02
C GLU A 105 -14.96 2.00 1.83
N ARG A 106 -14.95 2.54 0.61
CA ARG A 106 -14.35 3.84 0.30
C ARG A 106 -15.09 5.00 0.93
N LYS A 107 -14.41 6.16 1.03
CA LYS A 107 -14.94 7.42 1.58
C LYS A 107 -15.32 7.36 3.06
N LYS A 108 -14.75 6.42 3.82
CA LYS A 108 -14.93 6.25 5.27
C LYS A 108 -13.67 6.59 6.07
N GLY A 109 -12.63 7.13 5.43
CA GLY A 109 -11.40 7.54 6.10
C GLY A 109 -10.38 6.41 6.36
N TYR A 110 -10.64 5.18 5.92
CA TYR A 110 -9.76 4.03 6.19
C TYR A 110 -8.36 4.17 5.60
N ALA A 111 -8.22 4.70 4.39
CA ALA A 111 -6.90 4.91 3.79
C ALA A 111 -6.07 5.92 4.58
N THR A 112 -6.68 7.02 5.05
CA THR A 112 -6.02 8.01 5.90
C THR A 112 -5.54 7.38 7.20
N GLN A 113 -6.35 6.53 7.82
CA GLN A 113 -5.98 5.81 9.05
C GLN A 113 -4.85 4.80 8.80
N MET A 114 -4.94 4.00 7.73
CA MET A 114 -3.88 3.04 7.37
C MET A 114 -2.53 3.74 7.18
N LEU A 115 -2.50 4.82 6.38
CA LEU A 115 -1.27 5.56 6.15
C LEU A 115 -0.70 6.10 7.46
N LYS A 116 -1.53 6.71 8.30
CA LYS A 116 -1.11 7.20 9.63
C LYS A 116 -0.50 6.09 10.49
N LEU A 117 -1.08 4.90 10.48
CA LEU A 117 -0.64 3.76 11.30
C LEU A 117 0.69 3.16 10.85
N VAL A 118 1.05 3.25 9.55
CA VAL A 118 2.32 2.70 9.05
C VAL A 118 3.49 3.67 9.13
N LEU A 119 3.27 4.98 9.30
CA LEU A 119 4.37 5.96 9.38
C LEU A 119 5.37 5.65 10.51
N PRO A 120 4.97 5.26 11.73
CA PRO A 120 5.91 4.81 12.76
C PRO A 120 6.73 3.59 12.33
N GLU A 121 6.14 2.66 11.56
CA GLU A 121 6.84 1.50 11.01
C GLU A 121 7.89 1.92 9.97
N CYS A 122 7.57 2.89 9.11
CA CYS A 122 8.54 3.47 8.18
C CYS A 122 9.76 4.01 8.94
N LYS A 123 9.52 4.74 10.04
CA LYS A 123 10.60 5.26 10.87
C LYS A 123 11.45 4.15 11.50
N ARG A 124 10.83 3.06 11.98
CA ARG A 124 11.56 1.89 12.52
C ARG A 124 12.41 1.18 11.45
N LEU A 125 12.00 1.24 10.20
CA LEU A 125 12.76 0.74 9.04
C LEU A 125 13.87 1.69 8.58
N GLY A 126 14.08 2.82 9.27
CA GLY A 126 15.08 3.82 8.91
C GLY A 126 14.66 4.77 7.79
N ILE A 127 13.38 4.83 7.47
CA ILE A 127 12.83 5.72 6.45
C ILE A 127 12.39 7.02 7.12
N ASP A 128 13.25 8.03 7.09
CA ASP A 128 12.98 9.33 7.70
C ASP A 128 12.10 10.24 6.84
N LYS A 129 12.08 10.01 5.53
CA LYS A 129 11.20 10.70 4.58
C LYS A 129 10.49 9.68 3.71
N VAL A 130 9.17 9.70 3.75
CA VAL A 130 8.32 8.73 3.04
C VAL A 130 7.79 9.37 1.75
N LEU A 131 8.16 8.80 0.61
CA LEU A 131 7.59 9.17 -0.68
C LEU A 131 6.29 8.40 -0.91
N VAL A 132 5.22 9.11 -1.21
CA VAL A 132 3.94 8.53 -1.64
C VAL A 132 3.52 9.16 -2.96
N CYS A 133 3.16 8.34 -3.92
CA CYS A 133 2.73 8.79 -5.25
C CYS A 133 1.26 8.45 -5.47
N CYS A 134 0.56 9.30 -6.20
CA CYS A 134 -0.80 9.02 -6.65
C CYS A 134 -1.02 9.49 -8.09
N VAL A 135 -1.94 8.85 -8.79
CA VAL A 135 -2.32 9.30 -10.14
C VAL A 135 -2.95 10.69 -10.05
N GLN A 136 -2.51 11.58 -10.93
CA GLN A 136 -3.08 12.92 -11.04
C GLN A 136 -4.60 12.84 -11.28
N GLY A 137 -5.38 13.61 -10.51
CA GLY A 137 -6.84 13.55 -10.54
C GLY A 137 -7.45 12.52 -9.57
N ASN A 138 -6.64 11.67 -8.93
CA ASN A 138 -7.12 10.82 -7.84
C ASN A 138 -7.23 11.62 -6.54
N GLU A 139 -8.30 12.42 -6.43
CA GLU A 139 -8.54 13.31 -5.28
C GLU A 139 -8.64 12.55 -3.94
N GLY A 140 -9.13 11.32 -3.97
CA GLY A 140 -9.20 10.46 -2.78
C GLY A 140 -7.81 10.19 -2.21
N SER A 141 -6.91 9.70 -3.04
CA SER A 141 -5.52 9.41 -2.64
C SER A 141 -4.76 10.68 -2.26
N ARG A 142 -4.93 11.75 -3.04
CA ARG A 142 -4.32 13.05 -2.74
C ARG A 142 -4.68 13.55 -1.33
N LYS A 143 -5.98 13.51 -0.98
CA LYS A 143 -6.44 13.90 0.36
C LYS A 143 -5.86 13.02 1.47
N VAL A 144 -5.77 11.72 1.24
CA VAL A 144 -5.14 10.77 2.19
C VAL A 144 -3.70 11.20 2.49
N ILE A 145 -2.93 11.52 1.46
CA ILE A 145 -1.53 11.92 1.58
C ILE A 145 -1.40 13.26 2.30
N LEU A 146 -2.17 14.27 1.88
CA LEU A 146 -2.16 15.60 2.50
C LEU A 146 -2.58 15.55 3.98
N ASN A 147 -3.58 14.76 4.32
CA ASN A 147 -4.05 14.59 5.71
C ASN A 147 -3.00 13.90 6.61
N ASN A 148 -1.99 13.28 6.03
CA ASN A 148 -0.85 12.68 6.75
C ASN A 148 0.44 13.50 6.64
N GLY A 149 0.33 14.78 6.30
CA GLY A 149 1.47 15.70 6.24
C GLY A 149 2.31 15.60 4.96
N GLY A 150 1.74 15.04 3.89
CA GLY A 150 2.41 14.98 2.59
C GLY A 150 2.54 16.36 1.96
N GLU A 151 3.74 16.68 1.51
CA GLU A 151 4.06 17.91 0.77
C GLU A 151 4.33 17.58 -0.69
N TYR A 152 3.67 18.29 -1.60
CA TYR A 152 3.84 18.10 -3.04
C TYR A 152 5.27 18.48 -3.47
N GLU A 153 5.87 17.59 -4.26
CA GLU A 153 7.20 17.83 -4.84
C GLU A 153 7.11 18.10 -6.35
N SER A 154 6.55 17.15 -7.10
CA SER A 154 6.54 17.19 -8.56
C SER A 154 5.49 16.26 -9.15
N THR A 155 5.25 16.41 -10.45
CA THR A 155 4.46 15.48 -11.24
C THR A 155 5.34 14.87 -12.34
N VAL A 156 5.30 13.54 -12.48
CA VAL A 156 6.07 12.79 -13.47
C VAL A 156 5.14 12.01 -14.39
N TYR A 157 5.52 11.87 -15.66
CA TYR A 157 4.77 11.09 -16.63
C TYR A 157 5.30 9.66 -16.70
N LEU A 158 4.42 8.70 -16.47
CA LEU A 158 4.69 7.26 -16.64
C LEU A 158 4.15 6.80 -18.00
N LYS A 159 5.06 6.69 -18.97
CA LYS A 159 4.73 6.39 -20.36
C LYS A 159 4.02 5.03 -20.54
N GLU A 160 4.47 4.02 -19.81
CA GLU A 160 3.96 2.64 -19.90
C GLU A 160 2.49 2.52 -19.52
N ARG A 161 1.97 3.46 -18.74
CA ARG A 161 0.58 3.50 -18.29
C ARG A 161 -0.19 4.70 -18.81
N ASP A 162 0.48 5.60 -19.53
CA ASP A 162 -0.09 6.87 -20.02
C ASP A 162 -0.78 7.67 -18.91
N VAL A 163 -0.09 7.85 -17.79
CA VAL A 163 -0.59 8.58 -16.63
C VAL A 163 0.44 9.55 -16.07
N TYR A 164 -0.04 10.63 -15.50
CA TYR A 164 0.76 11.52 -14.66
C TYR A 164 0.65 11.10 -13.21
N LEU A 165 1.77 11.09 -12.49
CA LEU A 165 1.87 10.73 -11.09
C LEU A 165 2.33 11.94 -10.29
N GLU A 166 1.56 12.35 -9.30
CA GLU A 166 1.92 13.36 -8.32
C GLU A 166 2.73 12.70 -7.21
N ARG A 167 3.83 13.31 -6.83
CA ARG A 167 4.79 12.86 -5.83
C ARG A 167 4.72 13.75 -4.61
N TYR A 168 4.62 13.14 -3.44
CA TYR A 168 4.52 13.81 -2.14
C TYR A 168 5.49 13.21 -1.14
N TRP A 169 6.15 14.06 -0.34
CA TRP A 169 7.00 13.63 0.74
C TRP A 169 6.35 13.87 2.09
N ILE A 170 6.40 12.86 2.96
CA ILE A 170 6.03 12.96 4.38
C ILE A 170 7.31 12.92 5.18
N ASP A 171 7.62 13.98 5.90
CA ASP A 171 8.82 14.09 6.74
C ASP A 171 8.54 13.56 8.15
N LEU A 172 9.31 12.55 8.57
CA LEU A 172 9.19 11.91 9.88
C LEU A 172 10.30 12.35 10.84
N THR A 173 11.21 13.23 10.43
CA THR A 173 12.36 13.66 11.25
C THR A 173 11.95 14.46 12.50
N GLY A 174 10.84 15.20 12.43
CA GLY A 174 10.31 16.01 13.54
C GLY A 174 9.34 15.29 14.47
N SER A 175 9.02 14.01 14.22
CA SER A 175 8.12 13.21 15.05
C SER A 175 8.92 12.58 16.18
N ALA A 176 8.82 13.14 17.36
CA ALA A 176 9.36 12.54 18.58
C ALA A 176 8.53 11.32 18.99
#